data_c25bc50a62ba9cb201c8e17c7e9cab56
#
_entry.id   c25bc50a62ba9cb201c8e17c7e9cab56
#
_cell.length_a   1.000
_cell.length_b   1.000
_cell.length_c   1.000
_cell.angle_alpha   90.00
_cell.angle_beta   90.00
_cell.angle_gamma   90.00
#
_symmetry.space_group_name_H-M   'P 1'
#
loop_
_entity.id
_entity.type
_entity.pdbx_description
1 polymer ?
#
loop_
_entity_poly.entity_id
_entity_poly.type
_entity_poly.pdbx_seq_one_letter_code
_entity_poly.pdbx_strand_id
1 'polypeptide(L)'
;MHTIPELASPKSWQSTLPSRRAEICQAILEGLPRGFEFAKPFLSTELAEVGGTAWEVPCFYDAQHETTLTLVLGDDFTYGATAQRLDKLRDSIPAEDWSLIAPVVHAAQEAGPVHVPAFLMGRFPTFEWVIEEHVELCEGLERPDFSSEDGPFPAYVTQEEAQRFLAATGYRLPWDHEWEYVAKAGMERLYVCGDAVPQRDLSGDVCLTQFGDGQLNRAAANPWGMVALAVATFTRLQASPHEWRIRGGAAAFYPFQHRMQQAMLLTELQLPLANMPGQMAGLRLCLDVPAI
;
A
#
# COMPACT_ATOMS: atom_id res chain seq x y z
N MET A 1 21.52 -8.58 -11.87
CA MET A 1 21.19 -7.31 -11.18
C MET A 1 22.14 -7.21 -9.99
N HIS A 2 22.94 -6.14 -9.89
CA HIS A 2 23.74 -5.90 -8.71
C HIS A 2 22.80 -5.31 -7.65
N THR A 3 22.50 -6.08 -6.63
CA THR A 3 21.75 -5.62 -5.47
C THR A 3 22.66 -4.71 -4.65
N ILE A 4 22.22 -3.53 -4.31
CA ILE A 4 22.91 -2.61 -3.41
C ILE A 4 22.75 -3.17 -2.00
N PRO A 5 23.82 -3.64 -1.35
CA PRO A 5 23.71 -4.32 -0.06
C PRO A 5 23.04 -3.45 1.03
N GLU A 6 23.23 -2.13 0.93
CA GLU A 6 22.66 -1.17 1.87
C GLU A 6 21.12 -1.10 1.80
N LEU A 7 20.52 -1.43 0.66
CA LEU A 7 19.08 -1.46 0.45
C LEU A 7 18.43 -2.80 0.81
N ALA A 8 19.23 -3.82 1.13
CA ALA A 8 18.77 -5.17 1.37
C ALA A 8 17.93 -5.34 2.66
N SER A 9 18.07 -4.43 3.62
CA SER A 9 17.26 -4.43 4.84
C SER A 9 17.28 -3.06 5.54
N PRO A 10 16.27 -2.78 6.40
CA PRO A 10 16.27 -1.64 7.30
C PRO A 10 17.54 -1.56 8.16
N LYS A 11 18.02 -2.70 8.65
CA LYS A 11 19.22 -2.77 9.46
C LYS A 11 20.48 -2.36 8.69
N SER A 12 20.61 -2.84 7.45
CA SER A 12 21.73 -2.47 6.56
C SER A 12 21.73 -0.97 6.29
N TRP A 13 20.56 -0.42 5.99
CA TRP A 13 20.40 1.01 5.75
C TRP A 13 20.76 1.85 6.97
N GLN A 14 20.32 1.47 8.17
CA GLN A 14 20.63 2.19 9.40
C GLN A 14 22.12 2.20 9.72
N SER A 15 22.83 1.11 9.44
CA SER A 15 24.28 1.01 9.65
C SER A 15 25.10 1.77 8.60
N THR A 16 24.47 2.21 7.51
CA THR A 16 25.12 2.96 6.44
C THR A 16 25.36 4.42 6.84
N LEU A 17 26.55 4.95 6.54
CA LEU A 17 26.89 6.34 6.80
C LEU A 17 25.93 7.30 6.08
N PRO A 18 25.56 8.45 6.69
CA PRO A 18 24.66 9.41 6.06
C PRO A 18 25.11 9.88 4.67
N SER A 19 26.42 10.10 4.46
CA SER A 19 26.97 10.46 3.14
C SER A 19 26.72 9.38 2.11
N ARG A 20 26.91 8.11 2.49
CA ARG A 20 26.67 6.98 1.60
C ARG A 20 25.20 6.81 1.27
N ARG A 21 24.31 7.00 2.25
CA ARG A 21 22.85 7.03 2.00
C ARG A 21 22.45 8.12 1.00
N ALA A 22 23.05 9.32 1.15
CA ALA A 22 22.81 10.41 0.21
C ALA A 22 23.29 10.08 -1.21
N GLU A 23 24.49 9.46 -1.36
CA GLU A 23 24.99 8.98 -2.65
C GLU A 23 24.06 7.97 -3.30
N ILE A 24 23.55 6.99 -2.52
CA ILE A 24 22.59 5.99 -3.01
C ILE A 24 21.30 6.66 -3.46
N CYS A 25 20.73 7.55 -2.66
CA CYS A 25 19.52 8.30 -3.04
C CYS A 25 19.73 9.13 -4.30
N GLN A 26 20.91 9.77 -4.45
CA GLN A 26 21.26 10.52 -5.65
C GLN A 26 21.33 9.60 -6.88
N ALA A 27 21.96 8.43 -6.76
CA ALA A 27 22.06 7.46 -7.83
C ALA A 27 20.67 6.87 -8.21
N ILE A 28 19.80 6.64 -7.22
CA ILE A 28 18.40 6.27 -7.49
C ILE A 28 17.71 7.37 -8.31
N LEU A 29 17.81 8.62 -7.88
CA LEU A 29 17.20 9.76 -8.57
C LEU A 29 17.69 9.87 -10.03
N GLU A 30 18.99 9.72 -10.26
CA GLU A 30 19.58 9.76 -11.60
C GLU A 30 19.14 8.61 -12.50
N GLY A 31 18.81 7.47 -11.93
CA GLY A 31 18.30 6.30 -12.63
C GLY A 31 16.79 6.31 -12.89
N LEU A 32 16.05 7.20 -12.22
CA LEU A 32 14.61 7.37 -12.45
C LEU A 32 14.31 8.09 -13.77
N PRO A 33 13.10 7.97 -14.33
CA PRO A 33 12.67 8.77 -15.48
C PRO A 33 12.86 10.27 -15.24
N ARG A 34 12.90 11.05 -16.33
CA ARG A 34 12.98 12.53 -16.21
C ARG A 34 11.74 13.09 -15.52
N GLY A 35 11.93 14.09 -14.68
CA GLY A 35 10.84 14.76 -13.96
C GLY A 35 10.81 14.42 -12.47
N PHE A 36 11.61 13.47 -12.02
CA PHE A 36 11.74 13.19 -10.60
C PHE A 36 12.68 14.18 -9.90
N GLU A 37 12.32 14.51 -8.67
CA GLU A 37 13.14 15.34 -7.77
C GLU A 37 13.06 14.79 -6.33
N PHE A 38 13.96 15.23 -5.47
CA PHE A 38 13.87 14.89 -4.05
C PHE A 38 12.67 15.56 -3.41
N ALA A 39 11.84 14.75 -2.76
CA ALA A 39 10.80 15.24 -1.88
C ALA A 39 11.32 15.34 -0.44
N LYS A 40 10.59 16.06 0.40
CA LYS A 40 10.87 16.09 1.84
C LYS A 40 10.78 14.67 2.40
N PRO A 41 11.83 14.18 3.07
CA PRO A 41 11.81 12.83 3.65
C PRO A 41 10.72 12.72 4.73
N PHE A 42 10.13 11.52 4.83
CA PHE A 42 9.23 11.21 5.92
C PHE A 42 10.04 10.85 7.17
N LEU A 43 9.67 11.43 8.30
CA LEU A 43 10.31 11.11 9.59
C LEU A 43 9.48 10.04 10.30
N SER A 44 9.98 8.81 10.32
CA SER A 44 9.37 7.70 11.04
C SER A 44 9.83 7.68 12.49
N THR A 45 8.91 7.82 13.42
CA THR A 45 9.17 7.68 14.85
C THR A 45 9.10 6.23 15.32
N GLU A 46 8.33 5.40 14.63
CA GLU A 46 8.13 3.99 15.01
C GLU A 46 9.30 3.10 14.58
N LEU A 47 9.92 3.37 13.43
CA LEU A 47 11.16 2.71 13.03
C LEU A 47 12.38 3.15 13.89
N ALA A 48 12.22 4.23 14.65
CA ALA A 48 13.24 4.71 15.59
C ALA A 48 13.41 3.79 16.81
N GLU A 49 12.44 2.97 17.15
CA GLU A 49 12.55 2.06 18.31
C GLU A 49 13.66 1.03 18.15
N VAL A 50 14.10 0.75 16.93
CA VAL A 50 15.24 -0.15 16.65
C VAL A 50 16.60 0.50 16.93
N GLY A 51 16.66 1.85 17.10
CA GLY A 51 17.93 2.56 17.27
C GLY A 51 17.87 3.91 18.00
N GLY A 52 16.72 4.35 18.53
CA GLY A 52 16.58 5.55 19.37
C GLY A 52 16.65 6.91 18.64
N THR A 53 16.79 6.94 17.32
CA THR A 53 16.78 8.16 16.51
C THR A 53 15.69 8.08 15.44
N ALA A 54 15.00 9.21 15.20
CA ALA A 54 14.01 9.28 14.14
C ALA A 54 14.63 8.86 12.80
N TRP A 55 13.95 7.99 12.08
CA TRP A 55 14.44 7.50 10.80
C TRP A 55 13.89 8.36 9.65
N GLU A 56 14.80 8.87 8.83
CA GLU A 56 14.44 9.54 7.58
C GLU A 56 14.23 8.50 6.48
N VAL A 57 12.98 8.39 6.05
CA VAL A 57 12.60 7.56 4.89
C VAL A 57 12.70 8.45 3.65
N PRO A 58 13.58 8.12 2.68
CA PRO A 58 13.74 8.92 1.47
C PRO A 58 12.47 8.95 0.65
N CYS A 59 12.14 10.13 0.12
CA CYS A 59 11.00 10.32 -0.76
C CYS A 59 11.44 11.02 -2.06
N PHE A 60 10.80 10.64 -3.15
CA PHE A 60 11.01 11.17 -4.49
C PHE A 60 9.68 11.68 -5.03
N TYR A 61 9.67 12.87 -5.58
CA TYR A 61 8.48 13.47 -6.19
C TYR A 61 8.57 13.38 -7.71
N ASP A 62 7.55 12.82 -8.32
CA ASP A 62 7.35 12.87 -9.76
C ASP A 62 6.45 14.06 -10.09
N ALA A 63 7.06 15.10 -10.68
CA ALA A 63 6.35 16.31 -11.05
C ALA A 63 5.39 16.11 -12.23
N GLN A 64 5.64 15.11 -13.07
CA GLN A 64 4.78 14.80 -14.23
C GLN A 64 3.44 14.17 -13.79
N HIS A 65 3.47 13.32 -12.75
CA HIS A 65 2.27 12.60 -12.29
C HIS A 65 1.86 13.04 -10.88
N GLU A 66 2.38 14.16 -10.39
CA GLU A 66 2.07 14.76 -9.07
C GLU A 66 2.06 13.73 -7.92
N THR A 67 3.00 12.77 -7.99
CA THR A 67 3.02 11.67 -7.03
C THR A 67 4.32 11.64 -6.22
N THR A 68 4.21 11.35 -4.93
CA THR A 68 5.37 11.15 -4.05
C THR A 68 5.59 9.67 -3.84
N LEU A 69 6.76 9.18 -4.21
CA LEU A 69 7.18 7.81 -3.95
C LEU A 69 8.09 7.76 -2.73
N THR A 70 7.91 6.75 -1.90
CA THR A 70 8.75 6.45 -0.74
C THR A 70 9.66 5.28 -1.05
N LEU A 71 10.92 5.36 -0.67
CA LEU A 71 11.85 4.23 -0.75
C LEU A 71 11.51 3.21 0.34
N VAL A 72 11.00 2.07 -0.08
CA VAL A 72 10.79 0.89 0.76
C VAL A 72 12.05 0.04 0.66
N LEU A 73 12.70 -0.21 1.79
CA LEU A 73 13.89 -1.06 1.84
C LEU A 73 13.49 -2.53 1.74
N GLY A 74 14.37 -3.35 1.19
CA GLY A 74 14.16 -4.79 1.12
C GLY A 74 14.18 -5.45 2.50
N ASP A 75 13.66 -6.65 2.58
CA ASP A 75 13.85 -7.56 3.72
C ASP A 75 13.32 -8.96 3.41
N ASP A 76 13.63 -9.90 4.29
CA ASP A 76 12.99 -11.21 4.33
C ASP A 76 11.83 -11.16 5.32
N PHE A 77 10.65 -11.56 4.89
CA PHE A 77 9.50 -11.60 5.79
C PHE A 77 8.60 -12.82 5.53
N THR A 78 7.68 -13.09 6.44
CA THR A 78 6.67 -14.12 6.27
C THR A 78 5.44 -13.51 5.59
N TYR A 79 5.24 -13.86 4.33
CA TYR A 79 4.04 -13.52 3.56
C TYR A 79 2.88 -14.45 3.96
N GLY A 80 1.68 -13.91 4.03
CA GLY A 80 0.50 -14.64 4.47
C GLY A 80 0.40 -14.76 5.99
N ALA A 81 -0.57 -15.53 6.49
CA ALA A 81 -0.79 -15.72 7.92
C ALA A 81 -0.28 -17.07 8.40
N THR A 82 0.55 -17.03 9.43
CA THR A 82 0.92 -18.24 10.20
C THR A 82 -0.28 -18.75 11.01
N ALA A 83 -0.26 -20.03 11.40
CA ALA A 83 -1.30 -20.60 12.26
C ALA A 83 -1.48 -19.80 13.57
N GLN A 84 -0.37 -19.35 14.18
CA GLN A 84 -0.42 -18.51 15.38
C GLN A 84 -1.12 -17.18 15.15
N ARG A 85 -0.93 -16.60 13.97
CA ARG A 85 -1.56 -15.33 13.60
C ARG A 85 -3.05 -15.52 13.33
N LEU A 86 -3.43 -16.61 12.69
CA LEU A 86 -4.84 -16.99 12.50
C LEU A 86 -5.56 -17.20 13.83
N ASP A 87 -4.89 -17.81 14.81
CA ASP A 87 -5.44 -17.98 16.16
C ASP A 87 -5.66 -16.62 16.84
N LYS A 88 -4.67 -15.72 16.78
CA LYS A 88 -4.83 -14.34 17.28
C LYS A 88 -5.98 -13.59 16.60
N LEU A 89 -6.10 -13.72 15.28
CA LEU A 89 -7.20 -13.11 14.51
C LEU A 89 -8.55 -13.66 14.97
N ARG A 90 -8.67 -15.00 15.05
CA ARG A 90 -9.89 -15.64 15.51
C ARG A 90 -10.31 -15.18 16.91
N ASP A 91 -9.34 -15.06 17.83
CA ASP A 91 -9.59 -14.64 19.21
C ASP A 91 -9.94 -13.14 19.33
N SER A 92 -9.57 -12.32 18.32
CA SER A 92 -9.88 -10.89 18.26
C SER A 92 -11.23 -10.57 17.63
N ILE A 93 -11.86 -11.53 16.97
CA ILE A 93 -13.08 -11.35 16.19
C ILE A 93 -14.21 -12.18 16.82
N PRO A 94 -15.43 -11.62 16.99
CA PRO A 94 -16.58 -12.40 17.48
C PRO A 94 -16.80 -13.67 16.67
N ALA A 95 -17.15 -14.78 17.32
CA ALA A 95 -17.25 -16.10 16.68
C ALA A 95 -18.26 -16.11 15.50
N GLU A 96 -19.33 -15.35 15.62
CA GLU A 96 -20.32 -15.19 14.55
C GLU A 96 -19.73 -14.49 13.32
N ASP A 97 -18.87 -13.50 13.51
CA ASP A 97 -18.21 -12.76 12.45
C ASP A 97 -17.08 -13.58 11.84
N TRP A 98 -16.34 -14.31 12.68
CA TRP A 98 -15.30 -15.22 12.21
C TRP A 98 -15.84 -16.27 11.24
N SER A 99 -17.02 -16.83 11.51
CA SER A 99 -17.62 -17.82 10.64
C SER A 99 -17.85 -17.32 9.19
N LEU A 100 -18.05 -16.00 9.03
CA LEU A 100 -18.25 -15.38 7.71
C LEU A 100 -16.94 -15.10 6.98
N ILE A 101 -15.88 -14.71 7.70
CA ILE A 101 -14.60 -14.29 7.10
C ILE A 101 -13.59 -15.42 7.01
N ALA A 102 -13.68 -16.43 7.87
CA ALA A 102 -12.71 -17.53 7.92
C ALA A 102 -12.50 -18.23 6.56
N PRO A 103 -13.54 -18.54 5.75
CA PRO A 103 -13.32 -19.16 4.45
C PRO A 103 -12.44 -18.30 3.53
N VAL A 104 -12.62 -16.97 3.55
CA VAL A 104 -11.83 -16.04 2.71
C VAL A 104 -10.41 -15.92 3.26
N VAL A 105 -10.26 -15.80 4.58
CA VAL A 105 -8.95 -15.73 5.24
C VAL A 105 -8.16 -17.02 5.00
N HIS A 106 -8.77 -18.20 5.11
CA HIS A 106 -8.10 -19.48 4.87
C HIS A 106 -7.80 -19.71 3.39
N ALA A 107 -8.65 -19.28 2.46
CA ALA A 107 -8.41 -19.40 1.03
C ALA A 107 -7.26 -18.50 0.54
N ALA A 108 -6.98 -17.42 1.25
CA ALA A 108 -5.96 -16.45 0.88
C ALA A 108 -4.52 -16.87 1.25
N GLN A 109 -4.29 -18.07 1.87
CA GLN A 109 -3.05 -18.21 2.64
C GLN A 109 -2.31 -19.52 2.52
N GLU A 110 -1.17 -19.40 1.86
CA GLU A 110 0.00 -20.20 2.23
C GLU A 110 1.03 -19.24 2.84
N ALA A 111 1.24 -19.30 4.16
CA ALA A 111 2.30 -18.55 4.81
C ALA A 111 3.67 -19.11 4.41
N GLY A 112 4.56 -18.26 3.97
CA GLY A 112 5.91 -18.69 3.59
C GLY A 112 6.93 -17.54 3.61
N PRO A 113 8.22 -17.86 3.70
CA PRO A 113 9.26 -16.85 3.63
C PRO A 113 9.31 -16.26 2.21
N VAL A 114 9.36 -14.95 2.12
CA VAL A 114 9.51 -14.20 0.86
C VAL A 114 10.56 -13.12 1.06
N HIS A 115 11.46 -12.99 0.10
CA HIS A 115 12.36 -11.87 0.00
C HIS A 115 11.73 -10.75 -0.82
N VAL A 116 11.63 -9.56 -0.23
CA VAL A 116 11.19 -8.34 -0.92
C VAL A 116 12.43 -7.52 -1.25
N PRO A 117 12.73 -7.28 -2.52
CA PRO A 117 13.77 -6.34 -2.90
C PRO A 117 13.34 -4.91 -2.55
N ALA A 118 14.28 -3.98 -2.43
CA ALA A 118 13.94 -2.57 -2.29
C ALA A 118 13.21 -2.05 -3.53
N PHE A 119 12.20 -1.20 -3.32
CA PHE A 119 11.38 -0.61 -4.38
C PHE A 119 10.85 0.77 -3.97
N LEU A 120 10.28 1.48 -4.91
CA LEU A 120 9.62 2.76 -4.68
C LEU A 120 8.11 2.54 -4.70
N MET A 121 7.39 3.09 -3.73
CA MET A 121 5.94 2.97 -3.64
C MET A 121 5.28 4.31 -3.35
N GLY A 122 4.18 4.59 -4.03
CA GLY A 122 3.38 5.77 -3.83
C GLY A 122 3.00 5.96 -2.37
N ARG A 123 3.37 7.10 -1.79
CA ARG A 123 3.03 7.44 -0.41
C ARG A 123 1.53 7.54 -0.20
N PHE A 124 0.83 8.01 -1.22
CA PHE A 124 -0.62 8.15 -1.26
C PHE A 124 -1.21 7.20 -2.29
N PRO A 125 -2.50 6.84 -2.20
CA PRO A 125 -3.21 6.29 -3.35
C PRO A 125 -3.21 7.31 -4.49
N THR A 126 -3.30 6.82 -5.73
CA THR A 126 -3.37 7.70 -6.91
C THR A 126 -4.69 8.46 -6.91
N PHE A 127 -4.63 9.74 -7.18
CA PHE A 127 -5.80 10.61 -7.21
C PHE A 127 -6.48 10.59 -8.59
N GLU A 128 -7.78 10.95 -8.62
CA GLU A 128 -8.61 10.86 -9.81
C GLU A 128 -8.06 11.74 -10.95
N TRP A 129 -7.70 12.99 -10.68
CA TRP A 129 -7.16 13.88 -11.69
C TRP A 129 -5.88 13.37 -12.35
N VAL A 130 -5.02 12.66 -11.60
CA VAL A 130 -3.80 12.03 -12.16
C VAL A 130 -4.16 10.95 -13.19
N ILE A 131 -5.23 10.19 -12.94
CA ILE A 131 -5.71 9.18 -13.89
C ILE A 131 -6.30 9.84 -15.12
N GLU A 132 -7.16 10.85 -14.95
CA GLU A 132 -7.88 11.55 -16.03
C GLU A 132 -6.95 12.25 -17.02
N GLU A 133 -5.77 12.69 -16.59
CA GLU A 133 -4.75 13.23 -17.48
C GLU A 133 -4.22 12.22 -18.52
N HIS A 134 -4.34 10.92 -18.24
CA HIS A 134 -3.76 9.85 -19.06
C HIS A 134 -4.78 8.92 -19.68
N VAL A 135 -5.95 8.77 -19.06
CA VAL A 135 -6.95 7.78 -19.44
C VAL A 135 -8.34 8.37 -19.36
N GLU A 136 -9.09 8.25 -20.44
CA GLU A 136 -10.52 8.51 -20.42
C GLU A 136 -11.22 7.46 -19.58
N LEU A 137 -11.92 7.90 -18.52
CA LEU A 137 -12.66 7.04 -17.64
C LEU A 137 -13.96 6.61 -18.29
N CYS A 138 -14.34 5.35 -18.13
CA CYS A 138 -15.57 4.80 -18.71
C CYS A 138 -16.79 5.51 -18.14
N GLU A 139 -17.64 6.04 -19.03
CA GLU A 139 -18.91 6.66 -18.66
C GLU A 139 -19.92 5.63 -18.15
N GLY A 140 -20.83 6.06 -17.28
CA GLY A 140 -21.96 5.25 -16.80
C GLY A 140 -21.61 4.24 -15.73
N LEU A 141 -20.40 4.20 -15.22
CA LEU A 141 -20.05 3.45 -14.03
C LEU A 141 -20.37 4.27 -12.78
N GLU A 142 -21.14 3.67 -11.85
CA GLU A 142 -21.31 4.25 -10.52
C GLU A 142 -19.98 4.18 -9.77
N ARG A 143 -19.22 5.26 -9.78
CA ARG A 143 -18.02 5.41 -8.96
C ARG A 143 -18.42 5.89 -7.58
N PRO A 144 -17.66 5.52 -6.53
CA PRO A 144 -17.87 6.11 -5.22
C PRO A 144 -17.79 7.63 -5.33
N ASP A 145 -18.90 8.31 -5.04
CA ASP A 145 -18.93 9.78 -5.02
C ASP A 145 -18.42 10.26 -3.65
N PHE A 146 -17.19 10.74 -3.65
CA PHE A 146 -16.57 11.34 -2.48
C PHE A 146 -16.61 12.88 -2.57
N SER A 147 -17.60 13.43 -3.27
CA SER A 147 -17.75 14.88 -3.47
C SER A 147 -17.99 15.64 -2.16
N SER A 148 -17.02 15.59 -1.25
CA SER A 148 -16.93 16.54 -0.16
C SER A 148 -15.98 17.67 -0.56
N GLU A 149 -16.24 18.89 -0.09
CA GLU A 149 -15.37 20.06 -0.33
C GLU A 149 -13.97 19.93 0.32
N ASP A 150 -13.64 18.76 0.90
CA ASP A 150 -12.61 18.60 1.92
C ASP A 150 -11.32 17.90 1.46
N GLY A 151 -11.07 17.69 0.18
CA GLY A 151 -9.72 17.27 -0.22
C GLY A 151 -9.60 16.28 -1.39
N PRO A 152 -8.37 15.86 -1.69
CA PRO A 152 -8.09 14.95 -2.80
C PRO A 152 -8.60 13.55 -2.52
N PHE A 153 -9.34 12.99 -3.48
CA PHE A 153 -9.89 11.64 -3.39
C PHE A 153 -9.06 10.63 -4.17
N PRO A 154 -8.92 9.40 -3.64
CA PRO A 154 -8.30 8.32 -4.38
C PRO A 154 -9.18 7.95 -5.59
N ALA A 155 -8.54 7.76 -6.73
CA ALA A 155 -9.21 7.23 -7.91
C ALA A 155 -9.69 5.81 -7.66
N TYR A 156 -10.91 5.50 -8.08
CA TYR A 156 -11.42 4.15 -8.20
C TYR A 156 -11.62 3.82 -9.67
N VAL A 157 -10.84 2.87 -10.16
CA VAL A 157 -10.78 2.50 -11.57
C VAL A 157 -11.06 1.03 -11.76
N THR A 158 -11.52 0.67 -12.95
CA THR A 158 -11.61 -0.73 -13.38
C THR A 158 -10.21 -1.28 -13.67
N GLN A 159 -10.11 -2.61 -13.77
CA GLN A 159 -8.85 -3.24 -14.17
C GLN A 159 -8.36 -2.75 -15.54
N GLU A 160 -9.27 -2.54 -16.50
CA GLU A 160 -8.94 -2.09 -17.85
C GLU A 160 -8.39 -0.64 -17.84
N GLU A 161 -9.03 0.26 -17.12
CA GLU A 161 -8.56 1.64 -16.94
C GLU A 161 -7.19 1.66 -16.27
N ALA A 162 -7.02 0.86 -15.22
CA ALA A 162 -5.73 0.71 -14.54
C ALA A 162 -4.64 0.21 -15.49
N GLN A 163 -4.92 -0.79 -16.33
CA GLN A 163 -3.95 -1.30 -17.32
C GLN A 163 -3.55 -0.22 -18.33
N ARG A 164 -4.52 0.54 -18.83
CA ARG A 164 -4.24 1.66 -19.76
C ARG A 164 -3.37 2.72 -19.10
N PHE A 165 -3.71 3.11 -17.88
CA PHE A 165 -2.94 4.09 -17.12
C PHE A 165 -1.48 3.64 -16.87
N LEU A 166 -1.29 2.41 -16.40
CA LEU A 166 0.04 1.86 -16.14
C LEU A 166 0.88 1.75 -17.42
N ALA A 167 0.24 1.40 -18.54
CA ALA A 167 0.91 1.37 -19.85
C ALA A 167 1.34 2.76 -20.34
N ALA A 168 0.54 3.80 -20.06
CA ALA A 168 0.83 5.17 -20.44
C ALA A 168 1.94 5.82 -19.60
N THR A 169 2.00 5.48 -18.30
CA THR A 169 2.89 6.15 -17.34
C THR A 169 4.19 5.38 -17.05
N GLY A 170 4.23 4.09 -17.36
CA GLY A 170 5.38 3.22 -17.05
C GLY A 170 5.47 2.78 -15.59
N TYR A 171 4.52 3.15 -14.75
CA TYR A 171 4.39 2.62 -13.40
C TYR A 171 3.90 1.17 -13.40
N ARG A 172 4.12 0.49 -12.29
CA ARG A 172 3.52 -0.82 -12.02
C ARG A 172 2.67 -0.80 -10.75
N LEU A 173 1.83 -1.80 -10.60
CA LEU A 173 1.19 -2.10 -9.32
C LEU A 173 2.20 -2.74 -8.35
N PRO A 174 2.00 -2.63 -7.04
CA PRO A 174 2.72 -3.45 -6.09
C PRO A 174 2.44 -4.93 -6.35
N TRP A 175 3.46 -5.76 -6.18
CA TRP A 175 3.23 -7.17 -6.01
C TRP A 175 2.47 -7.40 -4.72
N ASP A 176 1.69 -8.47 -4.67
CA ASP A 176 0.81 -8.73 -3.54
C ASP A 176 1.58 -8.87 -2.20
N HIS A 177 2.73 -9.51 -2.24
CA HIS A 177 3.64 -9.61 -1.10
C HIS A 177 4.35 -8.28 -0.75
N GLU A 178 4.63 -7.39 -1.72
CA GLU A 178 5.16 -6.05 -1.45
C GLU A 178 4.14 -5.20 -0.69
N TRP A 179 2.87 -5.27 -1.11
CA TRP A 179 1.81 -4.56 -0.41
C TRP A 179 1.69 -5.03 1.04
N GLU A 180 1.69 -6.36 1.27
CA GLU A 180 1.59 -6.93 2.61
C GLU A 180 2.81 -6.57 3.47
N TYR A 181 4.02 -6.64 2.90
CA TYR A 181 5.24 -6.23 3.57
C TYR A 181 5.17 -4.77 4.04
N VAL A 182 4.71 -3.87 3.16
CA VAL A 182 4.53 -2.45 3.51
C VAL A 182 3.44 -2.27 4.56
N ALA A 183 2.31 -2.97 4.45
CA ALA A 183 1.21 -2.87 5.40
C ALA A 183 1.60 -3.35 6.81
N LYS A 184 2.36 -4.43 6.89
CA LYS A 184 2.92 -4.95 8.15
C LYS A 184 4.02 -4.06 8.71
N ALA A 185 4.73 -3.33 7.84
CA ALA A 185 5.81 -2.40 8.21
C ALA A 185 6.90 -3.02 9.10
N GLY A 186 7.24 -4.29 8.85
CA GLY A 186 8.20 -5.03 9.68
C GLY A 186 7.69 -5.41 11.07
N MET A 187 6.41 -5.12 11.37
CA MET A 187 5.73 -5.46 12.61
C MET A 187 4.63 -6.49 12.35
N GLU A 188 4.34 -7.33 13.34
CA GLU A 188 3.22 -8.28 13.23
C GLU A 188 1.87 -7.58 13.47
N ARG A 189 1.55 -6.55 12.69
CA ARG A 189 0.25 -5.87 12.78
C ARG A 189 -0.86 -6.74 12.19
N LEU A 190 -1.98 -6.81 12.89
CA LEU A 190 -3.17 -7.54 12.42
C LEU A 190 -3.92 -6.75 11.34
N TYR A 191 -4.01 -5.45 11.51
CA TYR A 191 -4.73 -4.55 10.60
C TYR A 191 -3.79 -3.49 10.02
N VAL A 192 -4.14 -2.94 8.89
CA VAL A 192 -3.39 -1.84 8.26
C VAL A 192 -3.27 -0.59 9.16
N CYS A 193 -4.16 -0.46 10.14
CA CYS A 193 -4.19 0.62 11.11
C CYS A 193 -3.62 0.25 12.50
N GLY A 194 -3.12 -0.97 12.70
CA GLY A 194 -2.55 -1.43 13.98
C GLY A 194 -3.09 -2.78 14.44
N ASP A 195 -2.95 -3.10 15.73
CA ASP A 195 -3.35 -4.39 16.30
C ASP A 195 -4.79 -4.42 16.84
N ALA A 196 -5.41 -3.27 17.01
CA ALA A 196 -6.78 -3.18 17.50
C ALA A 196 -7.77 -3.04 16.33
N VAL A 197 -8.88 -3.77 16.41
CA VAL A 197 -10.02 -3.51 15.52
C VAL A 197 -10.48 -2.08 15.77
N PRO A 198 -10.58 -1.24 14.75
CA PRO A 198 -11.14 0.10 14.91
C PRO A 198 -12.55 -0.02 15.51
N GLN A 199 -12.75 0.49 16.73
CA GLN A 199 -14.01 0.35 17.45
C GLN A 199 -15.13 1.27 16.94
N ARG A 200 -14.89 2.06 15.90
CA ARG A 200 -15.87 2.98 15.34
C ARG A 200 -16.25 2.60 13.93
N ASP A 201 -17.52 2.83 13.72
CA ASP A 201 -18.21 2.85 12.46
C ASP A 201 -17.29 3.17 11.29
N LEU A 202 -16.83 2.10 10.63
CA LEU A 202 -16.00 2.18 9.42
C LEU A 202 -16.87 2.52 8.19
N SER A 203 -18.08 3.03 8.42
CA SER A 203 -18.93 3.61 7.40
C SER A 203 -18.26 4.88 6.84
N GLY A 204 -17.31 4.70 5.98
CA GLY A 204 -16.67 5.79 5.24
C GLY A 204 -15.65 6.64 6.03
N ASP A 205 -15.90 6.88 7.31
CA ASP A 205 -15.21 7.91 8.08
C ASP A 205 -13.75 7.63 8.42
N VAL A 206 -13.34 6.39 8.70
CA VAL A 206 -11.95 6.15 9.14
C VAL A 206 -10.97 6.26 7.97
N CYS A 207 -11.40 5.91 6.76
CA CYS A 207 -10.57 6.06 5.56
C CYS A 207 -10.65 7.49 4.99
N LEU A 208 -11.79 8.14 5.12
CA LEU A 208 -12.07 9.44 4.53
C LEU A 208 -11.78 10.62 5.48
N THR A 209 -11.97 10.48 6.77
CA THR A 209 -11.59 11.51 7.74
C THR A 209 -10.07 11.66 7.89
N GLN A 210 -9.29 10.67 7.48
CA GLN A 210 -7.85 10.86 7.33
C GLN A 210 -7.49 11.75 6.14
N PHE A 211 -8.42 11.96 5.22
CA PHE A 211 -8.32 12.92 4.12
C PHE A 211 -9.05 14.24 4.41
N GLY A 212 -10.00 14.25 5.38
CA GLY A 212 -11.05 15.26 5.55
C GLY A 212 -10.65 16.60 6.11
N ASP A 213 -9.41 16.90 6.48
CA ASP A 213 -9.02 18.23 6.95
C ASP A 213 -7.84 18.84 6.16
N GLY A 214 -7.68 18.46 4.89
CA GLY A 214 -6.66 19.03 4.00
C GLY A 214 -5.22 18.80 4.51
N GLN A 215 -5.09 18.29 5.70
CA GLN A 215 -3.83 17.86 6.31
C GLN A 215 -3.79 16.34 6.25
N LEU A 216 -3.18 15.82 5.20
CA LEU A 216 -2.74 14.42 5.15
C LEU A 216 -1.93 14.14 6.41
N ASN A 217 -2.63 13.72 7.45
CA ASN A 217 -2.16 13.78 8.81
C ASN A 217 -1.00 12.79 8.97
N ARG A 218 0.15 13.27 9.43
CA ARG A 218 1.33 12.46 9.71
C ARG A 218 1.05 11.32 10.69
N ALA A 219 0.06 11.50 11.57
CA ALA A 219 -0.37 10.49 12.54
C ALA A 219 -1.04 9.26 11.91
N ALA A 220 -1.45 9.34 10.64
CA ALA A 220 -2.10 8.24 9.92
C ALA A 220 -1.13 7.48 8.98
N ALA A 221 0.13 7.89 8.88
CA ALA A 221 1.12 7.21 8.08
C ALA A 221 1.70 6.02 8.84
N ASN A 222 1.91 4.90 8.14
CA ASN A 222 2.66 3.78 8.72
C ASN A 222 4.17 4.11 8.80
N PRO A 223 5.01 3.23 9.36
CA PRO A 223 6.45 3.45 9.50
C PRO A 223 7.19 3.78 8.18
N TRP A 224 6.70 3.32 7.03
CA TRP A 224 7.23 3.66 5.70
C TRP A 224 6.73 5.02 5.19
N GLY A 225 5.88 5.71 5.93
CA GLY A 225 5.25 6.95 5.49
C GLY A 225 4.06 6.76 4.57
N MET A 226 3.57 5.53 4.41
CA MET A 226 2.39 5.25 3.60
C MET A 226 1.12 5.68 4.31
N VAL A 227 0.30 6.42 3.59
CA VAL A 227 -0.99 6.94 4.06
C VAL A 227 -2.12 6.18 3.37
N ALA A 228 -3.25 6.03 4.05
CA ALA A 228 -4.48 5.45 3.51
C ALA A 228 -4.30 4.04 2.91
N LEU A 229 -3.57 3.17 3.59
CA LEU A 229 -3.49 1.73 3.25
C LEU A 229 -4.85 1.01 3.37
N ALA A 230 -5.81 1.64 4.04
CA ALA A 230 -7.18 1.17 4.14
C ALA A 230 -8.01 1.38 2.85
N VAL A 231 -7.50 2.11 1.88
CA VAL A 231 -8.12 2.23 0.55
C VAL A 231 -7.89 0.94 -0.23
N ALA A 232 -8.97 0.36 -0.77
CA ALA A 232 -8.90 -0.81 -1.63
C ALA A 232 -7.94 -0.55 -2.79
N THR A 233 -6.94 -1.39 -2.95
CA THR A 233 -5.84 -1.18 -3.91
C THR A 233 -5.62 -2.44 -4.73
N PHE A 234 -5.51 -2.29 -6.05
CA PHE A 234 -5.09 -3.38 -6.93
C PHE A 234 -3.64 -3.79 -6.65
N THR A 235 -3.43 -5.09 -6.59
CA THR A 235 -2.11 -5.74 -6.52
C THR A 235 -2.01 -6.84 -7.55
N ARG A 236 -0.80 -7.36 -7.79
CA ARG A 236 -0.54 -8.46 -8.74
C ARG A 236 0.22 -9.58 -8.06
N LEU A 237 -0.07 -10.82 -8.42
CA LEU A 237 0.72 -11.96 -7.99
C LEU A 237 2.01 -12.08 -8.81
N GLN A 238 3.16 -12.19 -8.14
CA GLN A 238 4.45 -12.35 -8.83
C GLN A 238 4.51 -13.67 -9.61
N ALA A 239 3.96 -14.74 -9.06
CA ALA A 239 3.89 -16.05 -9.72
C ALA A 239 2.95 -16.06 -10.93
N SER A 240 1.94 -15.18 -10.96
CA SER A 240 0.95 -15.04 -12.02
C SER A 240 0.67 -13.57 -12.29
N PRO A 241 1.52 -12.86 -13.05
CA PRO A 241 1.42 -11.40 -13.24
C PRO A 241 0.11 -10.92 -13.88
N HIS A 242 -0.65 -11.82 -14.49
CA HIS A 242 -1.98 -11.53 -15.05
C HIS A 242 -3.09 -11.66 -14.00
N GLU A 243 -2.82 -12.25 -12.85
CA GLU A 243 -3.77 -12.41 -11.77
C GLU A 243 -3.68 -11.21 -10.84
N TRP A 244 -4.79 -10.49 -10.78
CA TRP A 244 -4.94 -9.30 -9.95
C TRP A 244 -5.65 -9.64 -8.66
N ARG A 245 -5.30 -8.92 -7.63
CA ARG A 245 -5.89 -9.01 -6.29
C ARG A 245 -6.31 -7.63 -5.83
N ILE A 246 -7.13 -7.59 -4.79
CA ILE A 246 -7.47 -6.36 -4.08
C ILE A 246 -7.04 -6.52 -2.63
N ARG A 247 -6.33 -5.52 -2.16
CA ARG A 247 -5.82 -5.39 -0.79
C ARG A 247 -6.33 -4.11 -0.15
N GLY A 248 -6.32 -4.05 1.17
CA GLY A 248 -6.74 -2.88 1.92
C GLY A 248 -8.24 -2.84 2.16
N GLY A 249 -8.70 -1.72 2.69
CA GLY A 249 -10.07 -1.56 3.15
C GLY A 249 -11.11 -1.55 2.06
N ALA A 250 -12.35 -1.62 2.49
CA ALA A 250 -13.52 -1.86 1.67
C ALA A 250 -14.39 -0.60 1.45
N ALA A 251 -13.83 0.59 1.57
CA ALA A 251 -14.64 1.81 1.40
C ALA A 251 -15.39 1.86 0.05
N ALA A 252 -14.83 1.20 -0.98
CA ALA A 252 -15.45 1.09 -2.30
C ALA A 252 -16.33 -0.16 -2.50
N PHE A 253 -16.38 -1.07 -1.55
CA PHE A 253 -17.17 -2.29 -1.66
C PHE A 253 -18.59 -2.08 -1.12
N TYR A 254 -19.36 -1.23 -1.74
CA TYR A 254 -20.79 -1.18 -1.52
C TYR A 254 -21.44 -2.32 -2.33
N PRO A 255 -22.18 -3.25 -1.75
CA PRO A 255 -22.90 -3.23 -0.47
C PRO A 255 -22.41 -4.27 0.55
N PHE A 256 -21.11 -4.44 0.78
CA PHE A 256 -20.69 -5.39 1.79
C PHE A 256 -21.16 -4.95 3.18
N GLN A 257 -21.62 -5.93 3.95
CA GLN A 257 -21.96 -5.70 5.35
C GLN A 257 -20.76 -5.15 6.11
N HIS A 258 -20.97 -4.26 7.05
CA HIS A 258 -19.98 -3.59 7.89
C HIS A 258 -18.86 -4.52 8.41
N ARG A 259 -19.18 -5.77 8.72
CA ARG A 259 -18.26 -6.80 9.21
C ARG A 259 -17.23 -7.25 8.16
N MET A 260 -17.64 -7.35 6.90
CA MET A 260 -16.71 -7.64 5.80
C MET A 260 -15.75 -6.49 5.56
N GLN A 261 -16.20 -5.25 5.73
CA GLN A 261 -15.34 -4.08 5.64
C GLN A 261 -14.22 -4.10 6.69
N GLN A 262 -14.53 -4.51 7.92
CA GLN A 262 -13.53 -4.69 8.97
C GLN A 262 -12.51 -5.78 8.61
N ALA A 263 -12.96 -6.90 8.08
CA ALA A 263 -12.08 -7.97 7.63
C ALA A 263 -11.12 -7.53 6.53
N MET A 264 -11.57 -6.66 5.61
CA MET A 264 -10.74 -6.14 4.52
C MET A 264 -9.57 -5.28 5.00
N LEU A 265 -9.59 -4.81 6.24
CA LEU A 265 -8.46 -4.09 6.87
C LEU A 265 -7.37 -5.03 7.39
N LEU A 266 -7.59 -6.34 7.37
CA LEU A 266 -6.55 -7.31 7.73
C LEU A 266 -5.41 -7.25 6.73
N THR A 267 -4.19 -7.24 7.23
CA THR A 267 -2.99 -7.14 6.38
C THR A 267 -2.82 -8.34 5.46
N GLU A 268 -3.32 -9.50 5.86
CA GLU A 268 -3.22 -10.74 5.09
C GLU A 268 -4.40 -10.98 4.14
N LEU A 269 -5.50 -10.27 4.29
CA LEU A 269 -6.66 -10.51 3.45
C LEU A 269 -6.44 -10.01 2.03
N GLN A 270 -6.74 -10.86 1.07
CA GLN A 270 -6.72 -10.56 -0.36
C GLN A 270 -7.98 -11.11 -1.03
N LEU A 271 -8.53 -10.37 -1.98
CA LEU A 271 -9.66 -10.81 -2.78
C LEU A 271 -9.24 -11.08 -4.22
N PRO A 272 -9.48 -12.28 -4.75
CA PRO A 272 -9.23 -12.58 -6.16
C PRO A 272 -10.23 -11.84 -7.05
N LEU A 273 -9.71 -11.12 -8.05
CA LEU A 273 -10.53 -10.30 -8.93
C LEU A 273 -11.39 -11.14 -9.90
N ALA A 274 -10.95 -12.35 -10.21
CA ALA A 274 -11.64 -13.25 -11.14
C ALA A 274 -13.13 -13.52 -10.78
N ASN A 275 -13.48 -13.34 -9.52
CA ASN A 275 -14.84 -13.58 -9.01
C ASN A 275 -15.66 -12.29 -8.87
N MET A 276 -15.15 -11.15 -9.33
CA MET A 276 -15.76 -9.84 -9.12
C MET A 276 -15.68 -8.98 -10.40
N PRO A 277 -16.37 -9.39 -11.47
CA PRO A 277 -16.38 -8.61 -12.71
C PRO A 277 -16.96 -7.21 -12.48
N GLY A 278 -16.35 -6.21 -13.09
CA GLY A 278 -16.73 -4.80 -12.91
C GLY A 278 -16.27 -4.17 -11.59
N GLN A 279 -15.48 -4.89 -10.80
CA GLN A 279 -14.92 -4.35 -9.55
C GLN A 279 -13.98 -3.20 -9.84
N MET A 280 -14.14 -2.12 -9.11
CA MET A 280 -13.22 -1.00 -9.07
C MET A 280 -12.38 -1.03 -7.80
N ALA A 281 -11.13 -0.60 -7.90
CA ALA A 281 -10.25 -0.36 -6.75
C ALA A 281 -9.32 0.81 -7.04
N GLY A 282 -8.68 1.31 -6.00
CA GLY A 282 -7.67 2.34 -6.12
C GLY A 282 -6.37 1.81 -6.70
N LEU A 283 -5.50 2.72 -7.04
CA LEU A 283 -4.13 2.43 -7.47
C LEU A 283 -3.13 2.96 -6.45
N ARG A 284 -2.06 2.22 -6.29
CA ARG A 284 -0.85 2.68 -5.61
C ARG A 284 0.34 2.36 -6.49
N LEU A 285 1.01 3.40 -6.95
CA LEU A 285 2.03 3.28 -7.98
C LEU A 285 3.34 2.78 -7.40
N CYS A 286 4.04 1.93 -8.13
CA CYS A 286 5.35 1.43 -7.77
C CYS A 286 6.33 1.58 -8.93
N LEU A 287 7.61 1.71 -8.57
CA LEU A 287 8.75 1.56 -9.48
C LEU A 287 9.79 0.66 -8.84
N ASP A 288 10.48 -0.10 -9.65
CA ASP A 288 11.68 -0.80 -9.17
C ASP A 288 12.81 0.21 -8.93
N VAL A 289 13.66 -0.05 -7.93
CA VAL A 289 14.88 0.74 -7.77
C VAL A 289 15.75 0.53 -9.01
N PRO A 290 16.20 1.61 -9.68
CA PRO A 290 17.07 1.48 -10.84
C PRO A 290 18.35 0.69 -10.52
N ALA A 291 18.90 0.01 -11.52
CA ALA A 291 20.22 -0.60 -11.40
C ALA A 291 21.28 0.51 -11.36
N ILE A 292 21.97 0.66 -10.25
CA ILE A 292 23.04 1.62 -10.00
C ILE A 292 24.37 0.94 -9.73
#